data_0ad3be39bf0f6cf79a4d1bf267f2a9f2
#
_entry.id   0ad3be39bf0f6cf79a4d1bf267f2a9f2
#
_cell.length_a   1.000
_cell.length_b   1.000
_cell.length_c   1.000
_cell.angle_alpha   90.00
_cell.angle_beta   90.00
_cell.angle_gamma   90.00
#
_symmetry.space_group_name_H-M   'P 1'
#
loop_
_entity.id
_entity.type
_entity.pdbx_description
1 polymer ?
#
loop_
_entity_poly.entity_id
_entity_poly.type
_entity_poly.pdbx_seq_one_letter_code
_entity_poly.pdbx_strand_id
1 'polypeptide(L)'
;MAGLASGSGKTLRSALELQRILDATTGGSPFEVVALFSDSNGAECLAWAEEEGLPSFCLDIRDYYSDRGVPLKDMRARADYDREVLRLLQGCAPDMLLLAGYVWAVTEVVTGSIMTVGVHPADLAIQKDGHRAYAGADGVGATLAGGEGEIRASSYLATPVLDGGPILIVSPPVKIEADEGMGERDRFRKYLSLVNEQSREAGARTLLEI
;
A
#
# COMPACT_ATOMS: atom_id res chain seq x y z
N MET A 1 10.95 -9.68 -1.53
CA MET A 1 9.75 -9.08 -0.88
C MET A 1 8.46 -9.59 -1.50
N ALA A 2 7.32 -9.58 -0.76
CA ALA A 2 6.00 -9.83 -1.32
C ALA A 2 5.11 -8.57 -1.21
N GLY A 3 4.19 -8.37 -2.17
CA GLY A 3 3.23 -7.28 -2.14
C GLY A 3 1.86 -7.73 -1.64
N LEU A 4 1.20 -6.90 -0.82
CA LEU A 4 -0.18 -7.06 -0.44
C LEU A 4 -1.02 -5.98 -1.14
N ALA A 5 -2.10 -6.36 -1.84
CA ALA A 5 -2.93 -5.44 -2.61
C ALA A 5 -4.41 -5.82 -2.55
N SER A 6 -5.29 -4.82 -2.41
CA SER A 6 -6.76 -5.01 -2.41
C SER A 6 -7.40 -4.77 -3.79
N GLY A 7 -6.65 -4.23 -4.75
CA GLY A 7 -7.18 -3.82 -6.05
C GLY A 7 -6.18 -3.97 -7.19
N SER A 8 -5.76 -2.87 -7.80
CA SER A 8 -4.89 -2.91 -8.97
C SER A 8 -3.44 -3.30 -8.71
N GLY A 9 -2.94 -3.18 -7.47
CA GLY A 9 -1.55 -3.50 -7.12
C GLY A 9 -0.48 -2.73 -7.90
N LYS A 10 -0.81 -1.56 -8.44
CA LYS A 10 0.08 -0.77 -9.32
C LYS A 10 1.43 -0.46 -8.70
N THR A 11 1.48 -0.22 -7.40
CA THR A 11 2.74 0.03 -6.68
C THR A 11 3.68 -1.19 -6.73
N LEU A 12 3.14 -2.41 -6.54
CA LEU A 12 3.95 -3.62 -6.66
C LEU A 12 4.36 -3.88 -8.11
N ARG A 13 3.47 -3.63 -9.07
CA ARG A 13 3.81 -3.77 -10.49
C ARG A 13 4.95 -2.82 -10.89
N SER A 14 4.90 -1.56 -10.42
CA SER A 14 6.01 -0.62 -10.63
C SER A 14 7.32 -1.07 -9.97
N ALA A 15 7.26 -1.70 -8.80
CA ALA A 15 8.44 -2.28 -8.17
C ALA A 15 9.02 -3.44 -9.00
N LEU A 16 8.18 -4.32 -9.55
CA LEU A 16 8.60 -5.40 -10.43
C LEU A 16 9.23 -4.87 -11.74
N GLU A 17 8.66 -3.83 -12.31
CA GLU A 17 9.22 -3.14 -13.49
C GLU A 17 10.59 -2.51 -13.17
N LEU A 18 10.72 -1.84 -12.02
CA LEU A 18 11.98 -1.29 -11.56
C LEU A 18 13.05 -2.37 -11.34
N GLN A 19 12.69 -3.47 -10.69
CA GLN A 19 13.59 -4.62 -10.54
C GLN A 19 14.17 -5.07 -11.88
N ARG A 20 13.30 -5.28 -12.88
CA ARG A 20 13.72 -5.69 -14.24
C ARG A 20 14.66 -4.69 -14.92
N ILE A 21 14.38 -3.41 -14.77
CA ILE A 21 15.25 -2.34 -15.29
C ILE A 21 16.62 -2.41 -14.63
N LEU A 22 16.69 -2.56 -13.31
CA LEU A 22 17.93 -2.64 -12.56
C LEU A 22 18.71 -3.90 -12.94
N ASP A 23 18.05 -5.06 -13.03
CA ASP A 23 18.67 -6.31 -13.46
C ASP A 23 19.32 -6.17 -14.85
N ALA A 24 18.65 -5.49 -15.77
CA ALA A 24 19.14 -5.27 -17.13
C ALA A 24 20.25 -4.22 -17.24
N THR A 25 20.28 -3.21 -16.37
CA THR A 25 21.14 -2.02 -16.51
C THR A 25 22.29 -1.95 -15.54
N THR A 26 22.14 -2.53 -14.34
CA THR A 26 23.15 -2.45 -13.26
C THR A 26 23.77 -3.81 -12.90
N GLY A 27 23.29 -4.88 -13.53
CA GLY A 27 23.77 -6.24 -13.27
C GLY A 27 23.12 -6.90 -12.04
N GLY A 28 22.07 -6.32 -11.49
CA GLY A 28 21.25 -6.87 -10.39
C GLY A 28 20.45 -5.83 -9.66
N SER A 29 19.25 -6.20 -9.22
CA SER A 29 18.42 -5.37 -8.36
C SER A 29 18.77 -5.63 -6.88
N PRO A 30 18.74 -4.61 -6.01
CA PRO A 30 18.93 -4.79 -4.58
C PRO A 30 17.73 -5.50 -3.91
N PHE A 31 16.62 -5.67 -4.61
CA PHE A 31 15.44 -6.37 -4.13
C PHE A 31 14.85 -7.28 -5.21
N GLU A 32 14.06 -8.26 -4.78
CA GLU A 32 13.33 -9.19 -5.65
C GLU A 32 11.86 -9.23 -5.22
N VAL A 33 10.95 -9.10 -6.20
CA VAL A 33 9.51 -9.31 -6.00
C VAL A 33 9.21 -10.81 -6.18
N VAL A 34 8.92 -11.50 -5.08
CA VAL A 34 8.76 -12.96 -5.08
C VAL A 34 7.31 -13.43 -5.06
N ALA A 35 6.36 -12.58 -4.64
CA ALA A 35 4.95 -12.95 -4.61
C ALA A 35 4.02 -11.73 -4.53
N LEU A 36 2.76 -11.97 -4.89
CA LEU A 36 1.61 -11.11 -4.63
C LEU A 36 0.62 -11.83 -3.72
N PHE A 37 0.02 -11.10 -2.78
CA PHE A 37 -1.18 -11.52 -2.06
C PHE A 37 -2.31 -10.51 -2.28
N SER A 38 -3.55 -11.01 -2.47
CA SER A 38 -4.76 -10.18 -2.48
C SER A 38 -5.80 -10.65 -1.48
N ASP A 39 -6.45 -9.69 -0.83
CA ASP A 39 -7.59 -9.87 0.06
C ASP A 39 -8.95 -9.86 -0.66
N SER A 40 -8.95 -9.86 -2.00
CA SER A 40 -10.15 -9.83 -2.82
C SER A 40 -10.01 -10.71 -4.05
N ASN A 41 -10.98 -11.61 -4.25
CA ASN A 41 -11.04 -12.50 -5.42
C ASN A 41 -11.21 -11.75 -6.75
N GLY A 42 -11.76 -10.52 -6.71
CA GLY A 42 -11.96 -9.67 -7.90
C GLY A 42 -10.87 -8.65 -8.14
N ALA A 43 -9.73 -8.74 -7.45
CA ALA A 43 -8.65 -7.76 -7.58
C ALA A 43 -7.93 -7.88 -8.94
N GLU A 44 -7.77 -6.76 -9.65
CA GLU A 44 -7.05 -6.69 -10.93
C GLU A 44 -5.59 -7.20 -10.82
N CYS A 45 -5.00 -7.05 -9.64
CA CYS A 45 -3.62 -7.47 -9.42
C CYS A 45 -3.39 -8.97 -9.60
N LEU A 46 -4.40 -9.81 -9.40
CA LEU A 46 -4.28 -11.26 -9.59
C LEU A 46 -4.09 -11.59 -11.08
N ALA A 47 -4.81 -10.91 -11.98
CA ALA A 47 -4.71 -11.15 -13.42
C ALA A 47 -3.32 -10.78 -13.95
N TRP A 48 -2.81 -9.58 -13.65
CA TRP A 48 -1.48 -9.22 -14.14
C TRP A 48 -0.35 -10.02 -13.48
N ALA A 49 -0.52 -10.47 -12.23
CA ALA A 49 0.48 -11.36 -11.61
C ALA A 49 0.58 -12.71 -12.33
N GLU A 50 -0.56 -13.26 -12.76
CA GLU A 50 -0.60 -14.47 -13.60
C GLU A 50 0.08 -14.23 -14.96
N GLU A 51 -0.22 -13.11 -15.64
CA GLU A 51 0.43 -12.72 -16.92
C GLU A 51 1.96 -12.60 -16.78
N GLU A 52 2.43 -12.09 -15.64
CA GLU A 52 3.86 -11.88 -15.35
C GLU A 52 4.55 -13.14 -14.82
N GLY A 53 3.81 -14.24 -14.58
CA GLY A 53 4.33 -15.46 -13.95
C GLY A 53 4.74 -15.28 -12.49
N LEU A 54 4.23 -14.22 -11.81
CA LEU A 54 4.51 -13.97 -10.41
C LEU A 54 3.62 -14.85 -9.53
N PRO A 55 4.17 -15.63 -8.59
CA PRO A 55 3.38 -16.37 -7.61
C PRO A 55 2.35 -15.46 -6.94
N SER A 56 1.07 -15.82 -7.02
CA SER A 56 -0.01 -15.02 -6.45
C SER A 56 -0.95 -15.86 -5.59
N PHE A 57 -1.39 -15.26 -4.49
CA PHE A 57 -2.26 -15.88 -3.51
C PHE A 57 -3.46 -14.98 -3.26
N CYS A 58 -4.62 -15.59 -3.03
CA CYS A 58 -5.83 -14.89 -2.65
C CYS A 58 -6.48 -15.57 -1.45
N LEU A 59 -6.89 -14.75 -0.49
CA LEU A 59 -7.79 -15.14 0.58
C LEU A 59 -8.77 -13.98 0.77
N ASP A 60 -10.00 -14.12 0.23
CA ASP A 60 -10.98 -13.04 0.32
C ASP A 60 -11.35 -12.79 1.78
N ILE A 61 -11.11 -11.56 2.21
CA ILE A 61 -11.29 -11.21 3.62
C ILE A 61 -12.75 -11.18 4.03
N ARG A 62 -13.65 -10.83 3.12
CA ARG A 62 -15.09 -10.77 3.40
C ARG A 62 -15.66 -12.16 3.55
N ASP A 63 -15.26 -13.08 2.68
CA ASP A 63 -15.62 -14.48 2.76
C ASP A 63 -15.03 -15.11 4.03
N TYR A 64 -13.77 -14.83 4.34
CA TYR A 64 -13.11 -15.33 5.54
C TYR A 64 -13.85 -14.98 6.84
N TYR A 65 -14.34 -13.73 6.94
CA TYR A 65 -15.11 -13.27 8.10
C TYR A 65 -16.54 -13.78 8.08
N SER A 66 -17.19 -13.82 6.91
CA SER A 66 -18.53 -14.35 6.73
C SER A 66 -18.63 -15.81 7.14
N ASP A 67 -17.69 -16.65 6.71
CA ASP A 67 -17.64 -18.08 7.04
C ASP A 67 -17.49 -18.34 8.53
N ARG A 68 -16.92 -17.40 9.28
CA ARG A 68 -16.75 -17.47 10.73
C ARG A 68 -17.88 -16.80 11.50
N GLY A 69 -18.81 -16.16 10.81
CA GLY A 69 -19.92 -15.45 11.43
C GLY A 69 -19.50 -14.28 12.32
N VAL A 70 -18.35 -13.63 12.01
CA VAL A 70 -17.81 -12.52 12.81
C VAL A 70 -17.78 -11.23 12.01
N PRO A 71 -17.92 -10.06 12.66
CA PRO A 71 -17.92 -8.78 11.96
C PRO A 71 -16.50 -8.38 11.51
N LEU A 72 -16.37 -7.66 10.38
CA LEU A 72 -15.10 -7.20 9.81
C LEU A 72 -14.22 -6.37 10.77
N LYS A 73 -14.80 -5.82 11.83
CA LYS A 73 -14.10 -5.10 12.88
C LYS A 73 -13.49 -5.98 13.99
N ASP A 74 -13.72 -7.29 13.94
CA ASP A 74 -13.15 -8.21 14.93
C ASP A 74 -11.64 -8.36 14.71
N MET A 75 -10.85 -7.76 15.62
CA MET A 75 -9.40 -7.74 15.51
C MET A 75 -8.75 -9.08 15.90
N ARG A 76 -9.47 -9.99 16.59
CA ARG A 76 -8.96 -11.35 16.83
C ARG A 76 -9.04 -12.15 15.53
N ALA A 77 -10.18 -12.10 14.86
CA ALA A 77 -10.33 -12.71 13.54
C ALA A 77 -9.32 -12.11 12.53
N ARG A 78 -8.99 -10.80 12.67
CA ARG A 78 -7.94 -10.16 11.87
C ARG A 78 -6.56 -10.76 12.13
N ALA A 79 -6.18 -10.96 13.38
CA ALA A 79 -4.93 -11.61 13.72
C ALA A 79 -4.83 -13.06 13.20
N ASP A 80 -5.95 -13.78 13.21
CA ASP A 80 -6.00 -15.13 12.62
C ASP A 80 -5.91 -15.10 11.09
N TYR A 81 -6.56 -14.12 10.44
CA TYR A 81 -6.45 -13.88 9.01
C TYR A 81 -5.00 -13.54 8.62
N ASP A 82 -4.35 -12.66 9.34
CA ASP A 82 -2.96 -12.26 9.11
C ASP A 82 -1.99 -13.45 9.22
N ARG A 83 -2.25 -14.41 10.15
CA ARG A 83 -1.48 -15.67 10.23
C ARG A 83 -1.63 -16.51 8.95
N GLU A 84 -2.85 -16.60 8.41
CA GLU A 84 -3.09 -17.32 7.16
C GLU A 84 -2.40 -16.63 5.98
N VAL A 85 -2.41 -15.29 5.92
CA VAL A 85 -1.67 -14.53 4.90
C VAL A 85 -0.18 -14.88 4.94
N LEU A 86 0.44 -14.82 6.12
CA LEU A 86 1.85 -15.18 6.28
C LEU A 86 2.12 -16.65 5.91
N ARG A 87 1.23 -17.56 6.28
CA ARG A 87 1.34 -18.98 5.92
C ARG A 87 1.29 -19.22 4.42
N LEU A 88 0.41 -18.51 3.69
CA LEU A 88 0.32 -18.60 2.23
C LEU A 88 1.60 -18.11 1.56
N LEU A 89 2.20 -17.05 2.08
CA LEU A 89 3.43 -16.47 1.54
C LEU A 89 4.70 -17.22 1.93
N GLN A 90 4.63 -18.13 2.91
CA GLN A 90 5.81 -18.81 3.48
C GLN A 90 6.65 -19.54 2.44
N GLY A 91 6.00 -20.16 1.43
CA GLY A 91 6.70 -20.89 0.36
C GLY A 91 7.56 -20.00 -0.54
N CYS A 92 7.26 -18.70 -0.60
CA CYS A 92 8.03 -17.71 -1.36
C CYS A 92 9.12 -17.02 -0.52
N ALA A 93 9.18 -17.31 0.80
CA ALA A 93 10.19 -16.82 1.74
C ALA A 93 10.47 -15.29 1.62
N PRO A 94 9.46 -14.41 1.60
CA PRO A 94 9.71 -12.98 1.59
C PRO A 94 10.38 -12.54 2.91
N ASP A 95 11.33 -11.63 2.81
CA ASP A 95 11.97 -10.96 3.95
C ASP A 95 11.32 -9.60 4.28
N MET A 96 10.46 -9.09 3.37
CA MET A 96 9.72 -7.85 3.52
C MET A 96 8.34 -7.94 2.87
N LEU A 97 7.36 -7.21 3.44
CA LEU A 97 6.05 -6.97 2.81
C LEU A 97 5.93 -5.51 2.36
N LEU A 98 5.35 -5.31 1.18
CA LEU A 98 4.95 -4.01 0.67
C LEU A 98 3.42 -3.91 0.64
N LEU A 99 2.83 -2.98 1.39
CA LEU A 99 1.40 -2.67 1.32
C LEU A 99 1.14 -1.82 0.07
N ALA A 100 0.87 -2.48 -1.04
CA ALA A 100 0.74 -1.89 -2.38
C ALA A 100 -0.72 -1.56 -2.73
N GLY A 101 -1.34 -0.68 -1.96
CA GLY A 101 -2.78 -0.39 -2.03
C GLY A 101 -3.61 -1.45 -1.27
N TYR A 102 -3.06 -2.00 -0.21
CA TYR A 102 -3.76 -2.83 0.74
C TYR A 102 -4.54 -1.95 1.73
N VAL A 103 -5.86 -2.06 1.71
CA VAL A 103 -6.76 -1.11 2.42
C VAL A 103 -7.04 -1.47 3.88
N TRP A 104 -6.52 -2.58 4.34
CA TRP A 104 -6.77 -3.07 5.69
C TRP A 104 -5.58 -2.82 6.62
N ALA A 105 -5.87 -2.52 7.89
CA ALA A 105 -4.84 -2.52 8.91
C ALA A 105 -4.23 -3.92 9.06
N VAL A 106 -2.93 -4.02 9.16
CA VAL A 106 -2.21 -5.23 9.54
C VAL A 106 -2.06 -5.28 11.07
N THR A 107 -2.07 -6.49 11.64
CA THR A 107 -1.91 -6.65 13.09
C THR A 107 -0.44 -6.83 13.47
N GLU A 108 -0.19 -6.90 14.79
CA GLU A 108 1.13 -7.24 15.33
C GLU A 108 1.65 -8.61 14.86
N VAL A 109 0.76 -9.50 14.44
CA VAL A 109 1.13 -10.79 13.82
C VAL A 109 1.99 -10.58 12.59
N VAL A 110 1.65 -9.62 11.74
CA VAL A 110 2.43 -9.27 10.55
C VAL A 110 3.63 -8.41 10.96
N THR A 111 3.40 -7.28 11.62
CA THR A 111 4.45 -6.28 11.88
C THR A 111 5.52 -6.74 12.86
N GLY A 112 5.21 -7.73 13.71
CA GLY A 112 6.16 -8.38 14.61
C GLY A 112 6.92 -9.55 13.98
N SER A 113 6.46 -10.05 12.82
CA SER A 113 7.06 -11.22 12.16
C SER A 113 7.94 -10.86 10.97
N ILE A 114 7.61 -9.79 10.25
CA ILE A 114 8.28 -9.42 9.01
C ILE A 114 8.24 -7.89 8.81
N MET A 115 9.35 -7.34 8.33
CA MET A 115 9.41 -5.92 7.98
C MET A 115 8.30 -5.60 6.97
N THR A 116 7.47 -4.62 7.27
CA THR A 116 6.33 -4.25 6.45
C THR A 116 6.39 -2.76 6.14
N VAL A 117 6.44 -2.42 4.85
CA VAL A 117 6.44 -1.05 4.36
C VAL A 117 5.07 -0.71 3.78
N GLY A 118 4.49 0.39 4.22
CA GLY A 118 3.27 0.96 3.67
C GLY A 118 3.56 2.15 2.77
N VAL A 119 2.68 2.39 1.79
CA VAL A 119 2.66 3.60 0.98
C VAL A 119 1.27 4.21 1.06
N HIS A 120 1.22 5.48 1.45
CA HIS A 120 -0.02 6.21 1.70
C HIS A 120 -0.12 7.45 0.81
N PRO A 121 -1.27 7.70 0.15
CA PRO A 121 -1.43 8.80 -0.80
C PRO A 121 -1.75 10.14 -0.10
N ALA A 122 -1.07 10.44 0.99
CA ALA A 122 -1.09 11.72 1.66
C ALA A 122 0.22 11.97 2.43
N ASP A 123 0.44 13.22 2.84
CA ASP A 123 1.58 13.61 3.67
C ASP A 123 1.32 13.24 5.14
N LEU A 124 1.92 12.15 5.58
CA LEU A 124 1.82 11.68 6.96
C LEU A 124 2.67 12.51 7.95
N ALA A 125 3.50 13.44 7.47
CA ALA A 125 4.27 14.33 8.35
C ALA A 125 3.41 15.50 8.88
N ILE A 126 2.31 15.83 8.19
CA ILE A 126 1.39 16.90 8.64
C ILE A 126 0.62 16.44 9.86
N GLN A 127 0.72 17.22 10.93
CA GLN A 127 0.02 16.97 12.19
C GLN A 127 -0.98 18.08 12.50
N LYS A 128 -2.16 17.70 13.02
CA LYS A 128 -3.18 18.58 13.59
C LYS A 128 -3.60 17.99 14.95
N ASP A 129 -3.62 18.80 15.97
CA ASP A 129 -3.99 18.41 17.34
C ASP A 129 -3.20 17.18 17.87
N GLY A 130 -1.92 17.08 17.51
CA GLY A 130 -1.03 15.97 17.94
C GLY A 130 -1.24 14.63 17.22
N HIS A 131 -2.06 14.60 16.16
CA HIS A 131 -2.32 13.43 15.35
C HIS A 131 -1.97 13.68 13.87
N ARG A 132 -1.63 12.63 13.13
CA ARG A 132 -1.46 12.72 11.68
C ARG A 132 -2.76 13.15 11.03
N ALA A 133 -2.74 14.29 10.35
CA ALA A 133 -3.95 14.94 9.83
C ALA A 133 -4.64 14.14 8.72
N TYR A 134 -3.86 13.38 7.96
CA TYR A 134 -4.31 12.73 6.71
C TYR A 134 -4.08 11.22 6.69
N ALA A 135 -3.97 10.59 7.87
CA ALA A 135 -3.95 9.14 8.01
C ALA A 135 -5.35 8.54 7.73
N GLY A 136 -5.40 7.27 7.31
CA GLY A 136 -6.64 6.54 7.09
C GLY A 136 -7.07 6.48 5.62
N ALA A 137 -8.23 5.88 5.38
CA ALA A 137 -8.66 5.48 4.03
C ALA A 137 -8.89 6.63 3.04
N ASP A 138 -9.15 7.85 3.52
CA ASP A 138 -9.46 9.03 2.70
C ASP A 138 -8.39 10.12 2.79
N GLY A 139 -7.11 9.78 2.77
CA GLY A 139 -6.02 10.74 2.87
C GLY A 139 -6.07 11.85 1.81
N VAL A 140 -6.41 11.50 0.56
CA VAL A 140 -6.57 12.48 -0.54
C VAL A 140 -7.73 13.43 -0.29
N GLY A 141 -8.91 12.91 0.00
CA GLY A 141 -10.10 13.74 0.26
C GLY A 141 -9.91 14.64 1.48
N ALA A 142 -9.34 14.11 2.56
CA ALA A 142 -9.02 14.88 3.76
C ALA A 142 -8.01 16.00 3.48
N THR A 143 -6.98 15.75 2.65
CA THR A 143 -6.01 16.80 2.23
C THR A 143 -6.69 17.91 1.44
N LEU A 144 -7.54 17.54 0.47
CA LEU A 144 -8.29 18.51 -0.35
C LEU A 144 -9.28 19.34 0.49
N ALA A 145 -9.98 18.70 1.42
CA ALA A 145 -10.92 19.37 2.35
C ALA A 145 -10.19 20.22 3.39
N GLY A 146 -8.97 19.84 3.76
CA GLY A 146 -8.12 20.56 4.69
C GLY A 146 -7.56 21.87 4.18
N GLY A 147 -7.76 22.19 2.89
CA GLY A 147 -7.32 23.43 2.26
C GLY A 147 -5.80 23.52 2.05
N GLU A 148 -5.13 22.39 2.00
CA GLU A 148 -3.69 22.36 1.70
C GLU A 148 -3.42 22.83 0.26
N GLY A 149 -2.29 23.51 0.06
CA GLY A 149 -1.85 24.00 -1.27
C GLY A 149 -1.16 22.92 -2.11
N GLU A 150 -0.81 21.78 -1.51
CA GLU A 150 -0.12 20.69 -2.16
C GLU A 150 -0.49 19.36 -1.51
N ILE A 151 -0.33 18.27 -2.26
CA ILE A 151 -0.48 16.90 -1.78
C ILE A 151 0.78 16.11 -2.05
N ARG A 152 1.14 15.20 -1.14
CA ARG A 152 2.31 14.31 -1.22
C ARG A 152 1.89 12.89 -0.91
N ALA A 153 2.71 11.92 -1.30
CA ALA A 153 2.64 10.56 -0.78
C ALA A 153 3.69 10.34 0.30
N SER A 154 3.46 9.39 1.17
CA SER A 154 4.43 8.96 2.18
C SER A 154 4.63 7.46 2.11
N SER A 155 5.88 6.99 2.21
CA SER A 155 6.18 5.63 2.61
C SER A 155 6.52 5.59 4.10
N TYR A 156 6.19 4.49 4.75
CA TYR A 156 6.36 4.35 6.19
C TYR A 156 6.55 2.89 6.59
N LEU A 157 7.22 2.67 7.73
CA LEU A 157 7.28 1.35 8.34
C LEU A 157 5.94 1.06 9.03
N ALA A 158 5.24 0.02 8.61
CA ALA A 158 3.94 -0.32 9.16
C ALA A 158 4.04 -0.77 10.62
N THR A 159 3.06 -0.38 11.42
CA THR A 159 2.85 -0.79 12.81
C THR A 159 1.39 -1.21 12.97
N PRO A 160 0.97 -1.79 14.11
CA PRO A 160 -0.44 -2.09 14.36
C PRO A 160 -1.35 -0.86 14.37
N VAL A 161 -0.77 0.35 14.51
CA VAL A 161 -1.50 1.61 14.36
C VAL A 161 -1.53 1.97 12.88
N LEU A 162 -2.73 2.07 12.32
CA LEU A 162 -2.92 2.41 10.91
C LEU A 162 -2.20 3.72 10.56
N ASP A 163 -1.34 3.68 9.55
CA ASP A 163 -0.49 4.78 9.08
C ASP A 163 0.32 5.47 10.20
N GLY A 164 0.51 4.81 11.35
CA GLY A 164 1.09 5.39 12.57
C GLY A 164 2.60 5.22 12.71
N GLY A 165 3.23 4.38 11.92
CA GLY A 165 4.64 4.04 12.04
C GLY A 165 5.62 5.11 11.53
N PRO A 166 6.93 4.94 11.71
CA PRO A 166 7.94 5.88 11.23
C PRO A 166 7.82 6.14 9.73
N ILE A 167 7.85 7.41 9.34
CA ILE A 167 7.89 7.82 7.93
C ILE A 167 9.30 7.56 7.42
N LEU A 168 9.41 6.92 6.26
CA LEU A 168 10.66 6.63 5.57
C LEU A 168 10.94 7.72 4.52
N ILE A 169 9.98 7.94 3.62
CA ILE A 169 10.10 8.94 2.54
C ILE A 169 8.79 9.72 2.43
N VAL A 170 8.90 11.03 2.20
CA VAL A 170 7.81 11.88 1.71
C VAL A 170 8.14 12.27 0.27
N SER A 171 7.20 12.10 -0.65
CA SER A 171 7.39 12.38 -2.07
C SER A 171 7.53 13.89 -2.35
N PRO A 172 8.03 14.26 -3.53
CA PRO A 172 7.84 15.61 -4.03
C PRO A 172 6.36 16.02 -4.04
N PRO A 173 6.07 17.34 -3.95
CA PRO A 173 4.69 17.82 -3.90
C PRO A 173 4.01 17.78 -5.28
N VAL A 174 2.72 17.49 -5.28
CA VAL A 174 1.80 17.81 -6.35
C VAL A 174 1.01 19.06 -5.93
N LYS A 175 1.13 20.14 -6.66
CA LYS A 175 0.38 21.39 -6.37
C LYS A 175 -1.12 21.16 -6.57
N ILE A 176 -1.90 21.68 -5.63
CA ILE A 176 -3.36 21.72 -5.72
C ILE A 176 -3.76 23.05 -6.34
N GLU A 177 -4.35 22.99 -7.53
CA GLU A 177 -4.80 24.16 -8.29
C GLU A 177 -6.24 24.55 -7.90
N ALA A 178 -6.66 25.74 -8.30
CA ALA A 178 -8.00 26.23 -8.00
C ALA A 178 -9.12 25.41 -8.66
N ASP A 179 -8.82 24.67 -9.74
CA ASP A 179 -9.73 23.76 -10.45
C ASP A 179 -11.15 24.35 -10.69
N GLU A 180 -11.19 25.62 -11.13
CA GLU A 180 -12.46 26.36 -11.32
C GLU A 180 -13.42 25.59 -12.22
N GLY A 181 -14.66 25.37 -11.72
CA GLY A 181 -15.69 24.64 -12.44
C GLY A 181 -15.60 23.10 -12.38
N MET A 182 -14.59 22.54 -11.73
CA MET A 182 -14.48 21.11 -11.53
C MET A 182 -15.31 20.64 -10.32
N GLY A 183 -16.13 19.58 -10.50
CA GLY A 183 -16.87 18.98 -9.40
C GLY A 183 -15.94 18.27 -8.40
N GLU A 184 -16.35 18.16 -7.14
CA GLU A 184 -15.56 17.51 -6.07
C GLU A 184 -15.09 16.11 -6.43
N ARG A 185 -15.95 15.30 -7.06
CA ARG A 185 -15.62 13.93 -7.47
C ARG A 185 -14.50 13.87 -8.52
N ASP A 186 -14.54 14.80 -9.49
CA ASP A 186 -13.53 14.84 -10.56
C ASP A 186 -12.22 15.42 -10.04
N ARG A 187 -12.30 16.40 -9.14
CA ARG A 187 -11.16 16.93 -8.41
C ARG A 187 -10.50 15.84 -7.58
N PHE A 188 -11.25 15.08 -6.80
CA PHE A 188 -10.74 13.93 -6.05
C PHE A 188 -10.03 12.92 -6.98
N ARG A 189 -10.64 12.53 -8.10
CA ARG A 189 -10.05 11.59 -9.05
C ARG A 189 -8.75 12.11 -9.68
N LYS A 190 -8.70 13.40 -10.02
CA LYS A 190 -7.49 14.06 -10.55
C LYS A 190 -6.34 13.90 -9.57
N TYR A 191 -6.53 14.32 -8.33
CA TYR A 191 -5.45 14.30 -7.33
C TYR A 191 -5.13 12.89 -6.84
N LEU A 192 -6.10 12.00 -6.75
CA LEU A 192 -5.84 10.59 -6.48
C LEU A 192 -4.94 9.97 -7.56
N SER A 193 -5.17 10.27 -8.82
CA SER A 193 -4.31 9.78 -9.91
C SER A 193 -2.89 10.31 -9.79
N LEU A 194 -2.73 11.62 -9.61
CA LEU A 194 -1.44 12.28 -9.50
C LEU A 194 -0.63 11.81 -8.28
N VAL A 195 -1.27 11.72 -7.11
CA VAL A 195 -0.59 11.29 -5.90
C VAL A 195 -0.28 9.79 -5.88
N ASN A 196 -1.05 8.98 -6.61
CA ASN A 196 -0.71 7.57 -6.79
C ASN A 196 0.57 7.38 -7.63
N GLU A 197 0.89 8.29 -8.54
CA GLU A 197 2.20 8.31 -9.21
C GLU A 197 3.31 8.60 -8.20
N GLN A 198 3.13 9.59 -7.35
CA GLN A 198 4.04 9.90 -6.26
C GLN A 198 4.17 8.76 -5.24
N SER A 199 3.09 8.03 -4.98
CA SER A 199 3.11 6.83 -4.12
C SER A 199 3.99 5.73 -4.70
N ARG A 200 3.93 5.50 -6.01
CA ARG A 200 4.82 4.54 -6.69
C ARG A 200 6.28 4.96 -6.60
N GLU A 201 6.56 6.25 -6.83
CA GLU A 201 7.91 6.78 -6.71
C GLU A 201 8.45 6.67 -5.27
N ALA A 202 7.66 7.07 -4.26
CA ALA A 202 8.05 6.96 -2.86
C ALA A 202 8.31 5.49 -2.46
N GLY A 203 7.46 4.56 -2.89
CA GLY A 203 7.66 3.13 -2.69
C GLY A 203 8.95 2.63 -3.35
N ALA A 204 9.18 2.98 -4.62
CA ALA A 204 10.38 2.59 -5.36
C ALA A 204 11.66 3.13 -4.69
N ARG A 205 11.68 4.40 -4.30
CA ARG A 205 12.81 5.00 -3.57
C ARG A 205 13.07 4.30 -2.25
N THR A 206 12.01 3.99 -1.50
CA THR A 206 12.15 3.25 -0.25
C THR A 206 12.85 1.91 -0.47
N LEU A 207 12.47 1.15 -1.52
CA LEU A 207 13.08 -0.14 -1.85
C LEU A 207 14.56 -0.04 -2.25
N LEU A 208 15.00 1.13 -2.68
CA LEU A 208 16.42 1.38 -3.04
C LEU A 208 17.26 1.84 -1.85
N GLU A 209 16.63 2.32 -0.76
CA GLU A 209 17.30 2.94 0.38
C GLU A 209 17.32 2.03 1.63
N ILE A 210 16.51 0.96 1.67
CA ILE A 210 16.50 0.00 2.78
C ILE A 210 17.22 -1.30 2.41
#